data_f65d4a25a8b81b50e099758ad28c1b33
#
_entry.id   f65d4a25a8b81b50e099758ad28c1b33
#
_cell.length_a   1.000
_cell.length_b   1.000
_cell.length_c   1.000
_cell.angle_alpha   90.00
_cell.angle_beta   90.00
_cell.angle_gamma   90.00
#
_symmetry.space_group_name_H-M   'P 1'
#
loop_
_entity.id
_entity.type
_entity.pdbx_description
1 polymer ?
#
loop_
_entity_poly.entity_id
_entity_poly.type
_entity_poly.pdbx_seq_one_letter_code
_entity_poly.pdbx_strand_id
1 'polypeptide(L)'
;MVKIQESYENYLKAIYLISKKKKGGWVSNSEISNFLGVKPSSVTNMLYNLKEHKFIDWNPRKSFRLTPEGKSTAILTLDKYNQLKRLQKLKNS
;
A
#
# COMPACT_ATOMS: atom_id res chain seq x y z
N MET A 1 -9.58 14.31 7.12
CA MET A 1 -9.14 13.96 5.79
C MET A 1 -7.71 13.49 5.73
N VAL A 2 -6.87 13.96 6.63
CA VAL A 2 -5.52 13.44 6.80
C VAL A 2 -5.54 11.93 7.05
N LYS A 3 -6.52 11.45 7.83
CA LYS A 3 -6.66 10.03 8.14
C LYS A 3 -6.95 9.17 6.91
N ILE A 4 -7.71 9.68 5.95
CA ILE A 4 -8.04 8.95 4.72
C ILE A 4 -6.80 8.80 3.86
N GLN A 5 -6.02 9.87 3.71
CA GLN A 5 -4.75 9.83 2.98
C GLN A 5 -3.76 8.88 3.62
N GLU A 6 -3.65 8.90 4.94
CA GLU A 6 -2.79 7.99 5.66
C GLU A 6 -3.17 6.53 5.41
N SER A 7 -4.48 6.24 5.38
CA SER A 7 -4.96 4.89 5.11
C SER A 7 -4.59 4.43 3.70
N TYR A 8 -4.80 5.28 2.69
CA TYR A 8 -4.40 4.98 1.32
C TYR A 8 -2.90 4.73 1.24
N GLU A 9 -2.11 5.60 1.84
CA GLU A 9 -0.66 5.49 1.84
C GLU A 9 -0.20 4.18 2.50
N ASN A 10 -0.79 3.83 3.63
CA ASN A 10 -0.47 2.59 4.32
C ASN A 10 -0.77 1.36 3.48
N TYR A 11 -1.91 1.37 2.80
CA TYR A 11 -2.30 0.26 1.93
C TYR A 11 -1.39 0.16 0.70
N LEU A 12 -1.07 1.29 0.08
CA LEU A 12 -0.17 1.32 -1.08
C LEU A 12 1.23 0.82 -0.70
N LYS A 13 1.74 1.24 0.46
CA LYS A 13 3.02 0.75 0.97
C LYS A 13 2.99 -0.75 1.21
N ALA A 14 1.92 -1.24 1.85
CA ALA A 14 1.79 -2.66 2.14
C ALA A 14 1.76 -3.48 0.85
N ILE A 15 0.95 -3.08 -0.11
CA ILE A 15 0.84 -3.77 -1.39
C ILE A 15 2.20 -3.77 -2.10
N TYR A 16 2.90 -2.64 -2.10
CA TYR A 16 4.21 -2.53 -2.73
C TYR A 16 5.22 -3.47 -2.07
N LEU A 17 5.32 -3.45 -0.75
CA LEU A 17 6.27 -4.27 -0.01
C LEU A 17 6.00 -5.76 -0.18
N ILE A 18 4.74 -6.16 -0.15
CA ILE A 18 4.37 -7.57 -0.38
C ILE A 18 4.67 -7.97 -1.82
N SER A 19 4.32 -7.09 -2.78
CA SER A 19 4.47 -7.38 -4.20
C SER A 19 5.92 -7.59 -4.62
N LYS A 20 6.86 -6.94 -3.95
CA LYS A 20 8.29 -7.09 -4.25
C LYS A 20 8.78 -8.51 -4.04
N LYS A 21 8.14 -9.26 -3.18
CA LYS A 21 8.49 -10.65 -2.87
C LYS A 21 7.73 -11.64 -3.74
N LYS A 22 6.88 -11.14 -4.63
CA LYS A 22 5.99 -11.96 -5.44
C LYS A 22 6.35 -11.89 -6.91
N LYS A 23 6.28 -13.03 -7.59
CA LYS A 23 6.41 -13.08 -9.03
C LYS A 23 5.19 -12.42 -9.66
N GLY A 24 5.40 -11.39 -10.48
CA GLY A 24 4.31 -10.67 -11.13
C GLY A 24 3.63 -9.61 -10.28
N GLY A 25 3.94 -9.53 -9.00
CA GLY A 25 3.45 -8.48 -8.12
C GLY A 25 1.99 -8.57 -7.69
N TRP A 26 1.36 -9.73 -7.85
CA TRP A 26 -0.04 -9.93 -7.46
C TRP A 26 -0.16 -10.22 -5.97
N VAL A 27 -1.07 -9.52 -5.30
CA VAL A 27 -1.25 -9.57 -3.85
C VAL A 27 -2.69 -9.92 -3.52
N SER A 28 -2.90 -10.78 -2.52
CA SER A 28 -4.24 -11.17 -2.10
C SER A 28 -4.74 -10.30 -0.94
N ASN A 29 -6.07 -10.31 -0.76
CA ASN A 29 -6.71 -9.64 0.37
C ASN A 29 -6.13 -10.16 1.70
N SER A 30 -6.00 -11.48 1.83
CA SER A 30 -5.48 -12.11 3.05
C SER A 30 -4.07 -11.64 3.39
N GLU A 31 -3.22 -11.50 2.38
CA GLU A 31 -1.85 -11.04 2.58
C GLU A 31 -1.82 -9.59 3.11
N ILE A 32 -2.67 -8.73 2.54
CA ILE A 32 -2.77 -7.34 2.99
C ILE A 32 -3.33 -7.28 4.41
N SER A 33 -4.41 -8.04 4.66
CA SER A 33 -5.06 -8.12 5.95
C SER A 33 -4.07 -8.53 7.05
N ASN A 34 -3.30 -9.58 6.80
CA ASN A 34 -2.30 -10.08 7.73
C ASN A 34 -1.16 -9.10 7.94
N PHE A 35 -0.69 -8.48 6.85
CA PHE A 35 0.42 -7.53 6.91
C PHE A 35 0.07 -6.31 7.75
N LEU A 36 -1.15 -5.77 7.57
CA LEU A 36 -1.58 -4.56 8.25
C LEU A 36 -2.26 -4.83 9.59
N GLY A 37 -2.63 -6.07 9.88
CA GLY A 37 -3.34 -6.42 11.09
C GLY A 37 -4.76 -5.86 11.13
N VAL A 38 -5.42 -5.82 9.98
CA VAL A 38 -6.79 -5.30 9.86
C VAL A 38 -7.73 -6.39 9.36
N LYS A 39 -9.03 -6.14 9.47
CA LYS A 39 -10.04 -7.10 9.02
C LYS A 39 -10.09 -7.20 7.50
N PRO A 40 -10.32 -8.40 6.94
CA PRO A 40 -10.44 -8.55 5.48
C PRO A 40 -11.52 -7.66 4.86
N SER A 41 -12.62 -7.41 5.57
CA SER A 41 -13.67 -6.52 5.08
C SER A 41 -13.19 -5.09 4.91
N SER A 42 -12.34 -4.62 5.83
CA SER A 42 -11.73 -3.29 5.72
C SER A 42 -10.81 -3.20 4.51
N VAL A 43 -10.03 -4.26 4.27
CA VAL A 43 -9.16 -4.35 3.10
C VAL A 43 -9.99 -4.27 1.82
N THR A 44 -11.07 -5.05 1.73
CA THR A 44 -11.94 -5.07 0.55
C THR A 44 -12.46 -3.67 0.24
N ASN A 45 -12.96 -2.96 1.24
CA ASN A 45 -13.49 -1.61 1.06
C ASN A 45 -12.41 -0.66 0.55
N MET A 46 -11.22 -0.72 1.12
CA MET A 46 -10.11 0.14 0.69
C MET A 46 -9.66 -0.21 -0.72
N LEU A 47 -9.64 -1.49 -1.08
CA LEU A 47 -9.24 -1.90 -2.42
C LEU A 47 -10.18 -1.38 -3.50
N TYR A 48 -11.49 -1.32 -3.22
CA TYR A 48 -12.43 -0.70 -4.14
C TYR A 48 -12.10 0.78 -4.36
N ASN A 49 -11.77 1.49 -3.28
CA ASN A 49 -11.39 2.90 -3.37
C ASN A 49 -10.10 3.08 -4.17
N LEU A 50 -9.10 2.24 -3.91
CA LEU A 50 -7.83 2.30 -4.64
C LEU A 50 -8.02 2.00 -6.12
N LYS A 51 -8.93 1.08 -6.45
CA LYS A 51 -9.25 0.75 -7.83
C LYS A 51 -9.90 1.94 -8.53
N GLU A 52 -10.83 2.63 -7.87
CA GLU A 52 -11.47 3.81 -8.43
C GLU A 52 -10.47 4.92 -8.71
N HIS A 53 -9.45 5.06 -7.88
CA HIS A 53 -8.38 6.03 -8.09
C HIS A 53 -7.31 5.56 -9.06
N LYS A 54 -7.50 4.36 -9.65
CA LYS A 54 -6.59 3.77 -10.64
C LYS A 54 -5.21 3.47 -10.09
N PHE A 55 -5.12 3.22 -8.80
CA PHE A 55 -3.86 2.83 -8.14
C PHE A 55 -3.60 1.33 -8.20
N ILE A 56 -4.64 0.53 -8.39
CA ILE A 56 -4.50 -0.93 -8.48
C ILE A 56 -5.32 -1.48 -9.65
N ASP A 57 -4.82 -2.61 -10.18
CA ASP A 57 -5.55 -3.47 -11.11
C ASP A 57 -6.09 -4.67 -10.35
N TRP A 58 -7.24 -5.15 -10.75
CA TRP A 58 -7.84 -6.34 -10.16
C TRP A 58 -8.00 -7.42 -11.21
N ASN A 59 -7.64 -8.65 -10.81
CA ASN A 59 -7.82 -9.84 -11.65
C ASN A 59 -8.48 -10.91 -10.79
N PRO A 60 -9.64 -11.45 -11.22
CA PRO A 60 -10.37 -12.44 -10.42
C PRO A 60 -9.54 -13.66 -10.04
N ARG A 61 -8.56 -14.03 -10.86
CA ARG A 61 -7.73 -15.21 -10.61
C ARG A 61 -6.47 -14.92 -9.81
N LYS A 62 -5.98 -13.66 -9.87
CA LYS A 62 -4.66 -13.33 -9.30
C LYS A 62 -4.71 -12.33 -8.16
N SER A 63 -5.84 -11.67 -7.97
CA SER A 63 -6.09 -10.69 -6.92
C SER A 63 -5.76 -9.26 -7.36
N PHE A 64 -4.82 -8.58 -6.68
CA PHE A 64 -4.57 -7.15 -6.91
C PHE A 64 -3.11 -6.91 -7.25
N ARG A 65 -2.88 -5.89 -8.07
CA ARG A 65 -1.53 -5.47 -8.42
C ARG A 65 -1.52 -3.95 -8.56
N LEU A 66 -0.42 -3.32 -8.14
CA LEU A 66 -0.28 -1.87 -8.32
C LEU A 66 -0.17 -1.53 -9.81
N THR A 67 -0.87 -0.47 -10.21
CA THR A 67 -0.65 0.15 -11.51
C THR A 67 0.68 0.92 -11.44
N PRO A 68 1.21 1.39 -12.59
CA PRO A 68 2.39 2.27 -12.55
C PRO A 68 2.17 3.50 -11.68
N GLU A 69 0.96 4.08 -11.70
CA GLU A 69 0.61 5.22 -10.86
C GLU A 69 0.61 4.85 -9.37
N GLY A 70 0.02 3.70 -9.04
CA GLY A 70 0.02 3.21 -7.66
C GLY A 70 1.41 2.93 -7.15
N LYS A 71 2.25 2.34 -8.00
CA LYS A 71 3.63 2.05 -7.66
C LYS A 71 4.44 3.33 -7.39
N SER A 72 4.29 4.32 -8.26
CA SER A 72 4.96 5.61 -8.08
C SER A 72 4.55 6.27 -6.78
N THR A 73 3.24 6.26 -6.48
CA THR A 73 2.70 6.83 -5.25
C THR A 73 3.25 6.10 -4.02
N ALA A 74 3.32 4.77 -4.07
CA ALA A 74 3.84 3.97 -2.97
C ALA A 74 5.31 4.29 -2.71
N ILE A 75 6.11 4.41 -3.76
CA ILE A 75 7.54 4.73 -3.64
C ILE A 75 7.74 6.12 -3.03
N LEU A 76 6.97 7.10 -3.50
CA LEU A 76 7.05 8.46 -2.95
C LEU A 76 6.68 8.49 -1.47
N THR A 77 5.67 7.72 -1.09
CA THR A 77 5.25 7.64 0.30
C THR A 77 6.34 7.02 1.18
N LEU A 78 6.99 5.97 0.69
CA LEU A 78 8.09 5.34 1.41
C LEU A 78 9.28 6.29 1.57
N ASP A 79 9.60 7.05 0.54
CA ASP A 79 10.68 8.04 0.59
C ASP A 79 10.39 9.11 1.64
N LYS A 80 9.17 9.63 1.67
CA LYS A 80 8.75 10.58 2.70
C LYS A 80 8.95 10.01 4.10
N TYR A 81 8.50 8.79 4.31
CA TYR A 81 8.61 8.13 5.60
C TYR A 81 10.06 7.96 6.02
N ASN A 82 10.91 7.54 5.10
CA ASN A 82 12.33 7.36 5.38
C ASN A 82 13.02 8.68 5.71
N GLN A 83 12.67 9.75 5.01
CA GLN A 83 13.22 11.08 5.30
C GLN A 83 12.83 11.56 6.68
N LEU A 84 11.57 11.37 7.07
CA LEU A 84 11.10 11.73 8.40
C LEU A 84 11.83 10.96 9.49
N LYS A 85 12.08 9.68 9.28
CA LYS A 85 12.84 8.86 10.20
C LYS A 85 14.27 9.37 10.38
N ARG A 86 14.91 9.76 9.28
CA ARG A 86 16.26 10.33 9.33
C ARG A 86 16.30 11.61 10.13
N LEU A 87 15.32 12.49 9.91
CA LEU A 87 15.23 13.76 10.65
C LEU A 87 15.03 13.53 12.14
N GLN A 88 14.19 12.56 12.50
CA GLN A 88 13.99 12.21 13.91
C GLN A 88 15.26 11.68 14.56
N LYS A 89 16.01 10.84 13.84
CA LYS A 89 17.29 10.33 14.34
C LYS A 89 18.28 11.45 14.60
N LEU A 90 18.35 12.41 13.68
CA LEU A 90 19.24 13.56 13.82
C LEU A 90 18.85 14.42 15.02
N LYS A 91 17.54 14.57 15.26
CA LYS A 91 17.07 15.35 16.41
C LYS A 91 17.36 14.68 17.75
N ASN A 92 17.38 13.35 17.77
CA ASN A 92 17.55 12.58 19.00
C ASN A 92 19.02 12.25 19.30
N SER A 93 19.90 12.61 18.42
CA SER A 93 21.35 12.42 18.64
C SER A 93 22.05 13.73 19.07
#